data_2cbcb2986e50bb3db9afc4b500a2419c
#
_entry.id   2cbcb2986e50bb3db9afc4b500a2419c
#
_cell.length_a   1.000
_cell.length_b   1.000
_cell.length_c   1.000
_cell.angle_alpha   90.00
_cell.angle_beta   90.00
_cell.angle_gamma   90.00
#
_symmetry.space_group_name_H-M   'P 1'
#
loop_
_entity.id
_entity.type
_entity.pdbx_description
1 polymer ?
#
loop_
_entity_poly.entity_id
_entity_poly.type
_entity_poly.pdbx_seq_one_letter_code
_entity_poly.pdbx_strand_id
1 'polypeptide(L)'
;MNPVALVQAWWAKQHITLAKEPPGSRQGLCSPPDRGRDLEPLTMLVVGDSMAVGCGVKDQSQGFVPDIAACLATRLGRPVSWSTQGRLGATIRRVRYRFLPALQDHPDLLVLCAGSNDIMANRTDEQWRDDLAASIELAKDKGRQVLVLSSGQLYRDPALGRALRAEVERRIARQTQTSCQVCQEASVPFVDATRDDVGTDRPDFWGIDHFHPGVEGYRRMAACVVDHIPQDLINQLSVSVHS
;
A
#
# COMPACT_ATOMS: atom_id res chain seq x y z
N MET A 1 14.31 14.99 16.34
CA MET A 1 13.89 13.72 16.99
C MET A 1 14.35 13.72 18.43
N ASN A 2 13.49 13.27 19.37
CA ASN A 2 13.83 13.12 20.79
C ASN A 2 14.99 12.12 20.97
N PRO A 3 16.00 12.37 21.84
CA PRO A 3 17.11 11.45 22.09
C PRO A 3 16.68 10.02 22.43
N VAL A 4 15.62 9.86 23.21
CA VAL A 4 15.08 8.52 23.55
C VAL A 4 14.56 7.80 22.30
N ALA A 5 13.88 8.52 21.40
CA ALA A 5 13.41 7.94 20.12
C ALA A 5 14.59 7.52 19.20
N LEU A 6 15.71 8.25 19.23
CA LEU A 6 16.92 7.86 18.48
C LEU A 6 17.51 6.56 19.02
N VAL A 7 17.61 6.40 20.33
CA VAL A 7 18.10 5.16 20.96
C VAL A 7 17.15 4.00 20.64
N GLN A 8 15.83 4.23 20.71
CA GLN A 8 14.84 3.20 20.34
C GLN A 8 14.89 2.84 18.86
N ALA A 9 15.11 3.79 17.95
CA ALA A 9 15.27 3.53 16.53
C ALA A 9 16.55 2.71 16.24
N TRP A 10 17.66 3.06 16.91
CA TRP A 10 18.89 2.29 16.82
C TRP A 10 18.70 0.85 17.32
N TRP A 11 18.06 0.69 18.49
CA TRP A 11 17.75 -0.61 19.06
C TRP A 11 16.87 -1.45 18.13
N ALA A 12 15.77 -0.87 17.63
CA ALA A 12 14.85 -1.53 16.69
C ALA A 12 15.59 -2.03 15.44
N LYS A 13 16.46 -1.20 14.87
CA LYS A 13 17.29 -1.57 13.71
C LYS A 13 18.20 -2.77 13.96
N GLN A 14 18.63 -2.99 15.20
CA GLN A 14 19.53 -4.10 15.57
C GLN A 14 18.77 -5.39 15.92
N HIS A 15 17.53 -5.28 16.40
CA HIS A 15 16.80 -6.40 17.01
C HIS A 15 15.55 -6.83 16.24
N ILE A 16 14.99 -5.98 15.37
CA ILE A 16 13.87 -6.37 14.53
C ILE A 16 14.42 -7.03 13.26
N THR A 17 14.13 -8.31 13.08
CA THR A 17 14.44 -9.05 11.86
C THR A 17 13.21 -9.10 10.99
N LEU A 18 13.22 -8.36 9.89
CA LEU A 18 12.10 -8.31 8.96
C LEU A 18 11.96 -9.62 8.19
N ALA A 19 10.71 -10.07 8.00
CA ALA A 19 10.42 -11.17 7.12
C ALA A 19 10.89 -10.88 5.69
N LYS A 20 11.40 -11.91 5.04
CA LYS A 20 11.72 -11.85 3.61
C LYS A 20 10.42 -11.77 2.80
N GLU A 21 10.55 -11.33 1.56
CA GLU A 21 9.46 -11.40 0.59
C GLU A 21 9.00 -12.87 0.47
N PRO A 22 7.70 -13.17 0.64
CA PRO A 22 7.21 -14.55 0.59
C PRO A 22 7.33 -15.12 -0.83
N PRO A 23 7.46 -16.45 -0.96
CA PRO A 23 7.34 -17.13 -2.25
C PRO A 23 5.92 -17.02 -2.81
N GLY A 24 5.72 -17.53 -4.02
CA GLY A 24 4.43 -17.56 -4.69
C GLY A 24 4.36 -16.62 -5.90
N SER A 25 3.22 -16.65 -6.57
CA SER A 25 2.98 -15.80 -7.75
C SER A 25 2.69 -14.37 -7.33
N ARG A 26 3.31 -13.41 -8.02
CA ARG A 26 3.04 -11.98 -7.87
C ARG A 26 1.89 -11.49 -8.75
N GLN A 27 1.08 -12.40 -9.22
CA GLN A 27 -0.13 -12.13 -10.01
C GLN A 27 -1.16 -13.22 -9.76
N GLY A 28 -2.42 -12.87 -9.97
CA GLY A 28 -3.53 -13.80 -9.80
C GLY A 28 -4.85 -13.18 -10.21
N LEU A 29 -5.93 -13.93 -10.00
CA LEU A 29 -7.29 -13.55 -10.32
C LEU A 29 -8.17 -13.75 -9.10
N CYS A 30 -8.94 -12.72 -8.73
CA CYS A 30 -9.99 -12.79 -7.71
C CYS A 30 -11.34 -12.59 -8.40
N SER A 31 -12.28 -13.50 -8.16
CA SER A 31 -13.64 -13.40 -8.70
C SER A 31 -14.63 -12.98 -7.61
N PRO A 32 -15.69 -12.25 -7.96
CA PRO A 32 -16.75 -11.93 -7.01
C PRO A 32 -17.48 -13.22 -6.59
N PRO A 33 -18.09 -13.25 -5.38
CA PRO A 33 -18.69 -14.48 -4.84
C PRO A 33 -19.88 -15.00 -5.67
N ASP A 34 -20.75 -14.10 -6.16
CA ASP A 34 -22.07 -14.52 -6.65
C ASP A 34 -22.31 -14.24 -8.14
N ARG A 35 -22.03 -13.04 -8.64
CA ARG A 35 -22.35 -12.61 -10.00
C ARG A 35 -21.13 -12.01 -10.71
N GLY A 36 -21.18 -11.94 -12.05
CA GLY A 36 -20.18 -11.25 -12.85
C GLY A 36 -18.85 -11.99 -13.00
N ARG A 37 -18.79 -13.28 -12.70
CA ARG A 37 -17.57 -14.11 -12.87
C ARG A 37 -17.12 -14.22 -14.32
N ASP A 38 -18.05 -14.11 -15.26
CA ASP A 38 -17.81 -14.22 -16.69
C ASP A 38 -17.51 -12.86 -17.35
N LEU A 39 -17.50 -11.79 -16.56
CA LEU A 39 -17.12 -10.45 -17.04
C LEU A 39 -15.60 -10.39 -17.26
N GLU A 40 -15.19 -9.56 -18.22
CA GLU A 40 -13.78 -9.28 -18.45
C GLU A 40 -13.13 -8.75 -17.16
N PRO A 41 -12.03 -9.36 -16.71
CA PRO A 41 -11.36 -8.94 -15.49
C PRO A 41 -10.87 -7.48 -15.55
N LEU A 42 -11.08 -6.72 -14.48
CA LEU A 42 -10.35 -5.48 -14.25
C LEU A 42 -8.86 -5.80 -14.00
N THR A 43 -7.96 -5.12 -14.67
CA THR A 43 -6.53 -5.27 -14.43
C THR A 43 -6.05 -4.27 -13.37
N MET A 44 -5.48 -4.78 -12.26
CA MET A 44 -4.92 -3.99 -11.15
C MET A 44 -3.44 -4.28 -10.97
N LEU A 45 -2.61 -3.24 -10.96
CA LEU A 45 -1.19 -3.34 -10.61
C LEU A 45 -0.91 -2.51 -9.36
N VAL A 46 -0.34 -3.11 -8.33
CA VAL A 46 0.15 -2.40 -7.15
C VAL A 46 1.67 -2.28 -7.21
N VAL A 47 2.16 -1.06 -7.13
CA VAL A 47 3.59 -0.76 -7.15
C VAL A 47 4.00 -0.19 -5.80
N GLY A 48 5.01 -0.81 -5.15
CA GLY A 48 5.35 -0.32 -3.84
C GLY A 48 6.46 -1.01 -3.07
N ASP A 49 6.27 -1.07 -1.76
CA ASP A 49 7.23 -1.55 -0.78
C ASP A 49 6.91 -2.97 -0.27
N SER A 50 7.25 -3.27 0.98
CA SER A 50 7.01 -4.57 1.60
C SER A 50 5.53 -4.96 1.69
N MET A 51 4.63 -3.97 1.79
CA MET A 51 3.18 -4.22 1.78
C MET A 51 2.73 -4.74 0.41
N ALA A 52 3.21 -4.12 -0.67
CA ALA A 52 2.90 -4.54 -2.03
C ALA A 52 3.40 -5.97 -2.34
N VAL A 53 4.49 -6.41 -1.71
CA VAL A 53 5.06 -7.76 -1.91
C VAL A 53 4.74 -8.73 -0.77
N GLY A 54 3.78 -8.42 0.08
CA GLY A 54 3.21 -9.34 1.07
C GLY A 54 4.18 -9.79 2.17
N CYS A 55 5.14 -8.95 2.60
CA CYS A 55 6.00 -9.31 3.73
C CYS A 55 5.15 -9.54 5.00
N GLY A 56 5.52 -10.55 5.80
CA GLY A 56 4.79 -10.94 7.01
C GLY A 56 3.91 -12.18 6.87
N VAL A 57 3.61 -12.62 5.63
CA VAL A 57 2.87 -13.86 5.36
C VAL A 57 3.78 -14.94 4.74
N LYS A 58 3.26 -16.14 4.55
CA LYS A 58 4.02 -17.29 4.06
C LYS A 58 4.01 -17.46 2.55
N ASP A 59 3.02 -16.87 1.87
CA ASP A 59 2.83 -16.94 0.41
C ASP A 59 2.22 -15.65 -0.11
N GLN A 60 2.56 -15.27 -1.35
CA GLN A 60 2.06 -14.05 -2.01
C GLN A 60 0.52 -13.99 -2.05
N SER A 61 -0.14 -15.14 -2.21
CA SER A 61 -1.61 -15.24 -2.26
C SER A 61 -2.31 -14.86 -0.94
N GLN A 62 -1.56 -14.74 0.16
CA GLN A 62 -2.04 -14.35 1.49
C GLN A 62 -1.72 -12.89 1.83
N GLY A 63 -1.18 -12.13 0.88
CA GLY A 63 -0.71 -10.77 1.09
C GLY A 63 -1.79 -9.71 0.87
N PHE A 64 -1.38 -8.47 1.03
CA PHE A 64 -2.25 -7.29 0.94
C PHE A 64 -2.90 -7.11 -0.45
N VAL A 65 -2.14 -7.36 -1.53
CA VAL A 65 -2.61 -7.11 -2.90
C VAL A 65 -3.73 -8.07 -3.33
N PRO A 66 -3.62 -9.40 -3.14
CA PRO A 66 -4.73 -10.29 -3.40
C PRO A 66 -5.97 -10.00 -2.54
N ASP A 67 -5.81 -9.56 -1.28
CA ASP A 67 -6.94 -9.17 -0.45
C ASP A 67 -7.63 -7.90 -0.97
N ILE A 68 -6.88 -6.88 -1.42
CA ILE A 68 -7.44 -5.71 -2.12
C ILE A 68 -8.21 -6.16 -3.36
N ALA A 69 -7.64 -7.05 -4.17
CA ALA A 69 -8.27 -7.55 -5.38
C ALA A 69 -9.59 -8.29 -5.08
N ALA A 70 -9.63 -9.10 -4.03
CA ALA A 70 -10.83 -9.82 -3.60
C ALA A 70 -11.95 -8.87 -3.11
N CYS A 71 -11.59 -7.89 -2.28
CA CYS A 71 -12.53 -6.86 -1.82
C CYS A 71 -13.06 -6.02 -3.00
N LEU A 72 -12.17 -5.61 -3.89
CA LEU A 72 -12.51 -4.80 -5.07
C LEU A 72 -13.39 -5.60 -6.05
N ALA A 73 -13.08 -6.89 -6.29
CA ALA A 73 -13.91 -7.77 -7.11
C ALA A 73 -15.35 -7.88 -6.56
N THR A 74 -15.48 -8.01 -5.24
CA THR A 74 -16.78 -8.03 -4.56
C THR A 74 -17.51 -6.69 -4.73
N ARG A 75 -16.83 -5.57 -4.53
CA ARG A 75 -17.43 -4.22 -4.63
C ARG A 75 -17.84 -3.86 -6.05
N LEU A 76 -17.06 -4.27 -7.05
CA LEU A 76 -17.33 -4.03 -8.46
C LEU A 76 -18.30 -5.06 -9.09
N GLY A 77 -18.49 -6.23 -8.46
CA GLY A 77 -19.25 -7.33 -9.04
C GLY A 77 -18.62 -7.91 -10.31
N ARG A 78 -17.29 -7.82 -10.48
CA ARG A 78 -16.53 -8.36 -11.63
C ARG A 78 -15.17 -8.90 -11.17
N PRO A 79 -14.54 -9.82 -11.94
CA PRO A 79 -13.21 -10.31 -11.60
C PRO A 79 -12.17 -9.19 -11.59
N VAL A 80 -11.14 -9.34 -10.74
CA VAL A 80 -9.96 -8.47 -10.70
C VAL A 80 -8.72 -9.32 -10.90
N SER A 81 -8.03 -9.11 -12.02
CA SER A 81 -6.70 -9.63 -12.28
C SER A 81 -5.70 -8.71 -11.61
N TRP A 82 -4.95 -9.21 -10.63
CA TRP A 82 -4.00 -8.42 -9.88
C TRP A 82 -2.57 -8.82 -10.18
N SER A 83 -1.69 -7.84 -10.13
CA SER A 83 -0.25 -8.05 -10.14
C SER A 83 0.43 -7.07 -9.18
N THR A 84 1.68 -7.39 -8.79
CA THR A 84 2.45 -6.51 -7.93
C THR A 84 3.89 -6.37 -8.39
N GLN A 85 4.40 -5.15 -8.34
CA GLN A 85 5.81 -4.82 -8.53
C GLN A 85 6.31 -4.02 -7.35
N GLY A 86 7.24 -4.59 -6.62
CA GLY A 86 7.75 -3.94 -5.42
C GLY A 86 8.94 -4.67 -4.84
N ARG A 87 9.42 -4.13 -3.71
CA ARG A 87 10.51 -4.72 -2.95
C ARG A 87 10.46 -4.31 -1.49
N LEU A 88 10.81 -5.23 -0.61
CA LEU A 88 11.07 -4.94 0.80
C LEU A 88 12.03 -3.75 0.94
N GLY A 89 11.65 -2.76 1.74
CA GLY A 89 12.44 -1.56 1.99
C GLY A 89 12.42 -0.51 0.88
N ALA A 90 11.56 -0.64 -0.14
CA ALA A 90 11.47 0.36 -1.21
C ALA A 90 10.85 1.67 -0.69
N THR A 91 11.46 2.80 -1.06
CA THR A 91 10.94 4.15 -0.87
C THR A 91 10.17 4.59 -2.12
N ILE A 92 9.37 5.66 -2.01
CA ILE A 92 8.71 6.28 -3.17
C ILE A 92 9.73 6.72 -4.24
N ARG A 93 10.94 7.13 -3.83
CA ARG A 93 12.03 7.42 -4.75
C ARG A 93 12.44 6.20 -5.58
N ARG A 94 12.43 4.99 -4.98
CA ARG A 94 12.69 3.73 -5.71
C ARG A 94 11.56 3.41 -6.67
N VAL A 95 10.31 3.63 -6.27
CA VAL A 95 9.13 3.51 -7.14
C VAL A 95 9.30 4.40 -8.37
N ARG A 96 9.59 5.70 -8.16
CA ARG A 96 9.83 6.70 -9.21
C ARG A 96 10.89 6.30 -10.23
N TYR A 97 12.06 5.89 -9.75
CA TYR A 97 13.23 5.73 -10.63
C TYR A 97 13.46 4.31 -11.14
N ARG A 98 12.81 3.30 -10.53
CA ARG A 98 13.10 1.90 -10.86
C ARG A 98 11.88 1.09 -11.25
N PHE A 99 10.75 1.29 -10.58
CA PHE A 99 9.59 0.45 -10.83
C PHE A 99 8.70 1.02 -11.92
N LEU A 100 8.25 2.25 -11.80
CA LEU A 100 7.36 2.87 -12.79
C LEU A 100 7.97 2.92 -14.20
N PRO A 101 9.27 3.32 -14.39
CA PRO A 101 9.85 3.30 -15.74
C PRO A 101 9.98 1.91 -16.37
N ALA A 102 10.03 0.86 -15.55
CA ALA A 102 10.16 -0.52 -16.01
C ALA A 102 8.82 -1.19 -16.37
N LEU A 103 7.68 -0.54 -16.09
CA LEU A 103 6.35 -1.08 -16.42
C LEU A 103 6.15 -1.12 -17.94
N GLN A 104 5.71 -2.27 -18.42
CA GLN A 104 5.31 -2.49 -19.81
C GLN A 104 3.78 -2.55 -19.97
N ASP A 105 3.10 -2.96 -18.90
CA ASP A 105 1.65 -3.08 -18.85
C ASP A 105 0.97 -1.73 -18.65
N HIS A 106 -0.29 -1.63 -19.05
CA HIS A 106 -1.13 -0.45 -18.86
C HIS A 106 -2.43 -0.87 -18.15
N PRO A 107 -2.37 -1.10 -16.81
CA PRO A 107 -3.51 -1.60 -16.05
C PRO A 107 -4.66 -0.60 -16.00
N ASP A 108 -5.89 -1.10 -15.79
CA ASP A 108 -7.06 -0.26 -15.54
C ASP A 108 -6.92 0.54 -14.23
N LEU A 109 -6.29 -0.05 -13.21
CA LEU A 109 -5.98 0.59 -11.92
C LEU A 109 -4.52 0.37 -11.55
N LEU A 110 -3.75 1.44 -11.46
CA LEU A 110 -2.40 1.45 -10.92
C LEU A 110 -2.43 2.04 -9.50
N VAL A 111 -1.98 1.26 -8.53
CA VAL A 111 -1.98 1.66 -7.11
C VAL A 111 -0.55 1.90 -6.64
N LEU A 112 -0.29 3.09 -6.08
CA LEU A 112 0.98 3.41 -5.43
C LEU A 112 0.86 3.10 -3.93
N CYS A 113 1.68 2.16 -3.44
CA CYS A 113 1.68 1.66 -2.07
C CYS A 113 3.10 1.74 -1.47
N ALA A 114 3.50 2.94 -1.04
CA ALA A 114 4.80 3.19 -0.43
C ALA A 114 4.74 4.37 0.54
N GLY A 115 5.74 4.51 1.42
CA GLY A 115 5.86 5.67 2.30
C GLY A 115 6.47 5.34 3.67
N SER A 116 6.20 4.17 4.23
CA SER A 116 6.75 3.76 5.53
C SER A 116 8.28 3.80 5.54
N ASN A 117 8.91 3.35 4.46
CA ASN A 117 10.37 3.37 4.35
C ASN A 117 10.95 4.78 4.16
N ASP A 118 10.19 5.71 3.59
CA ASP A 118 10.59 7.12 3.50
C ASP A 118 10.65 7.76 4.90
N ILE A 119 9.68 7.44 5.77
CA ILE A 119 9.65 7.84 7.18
C ILE A 119 10.86 7.25 7.91
N MET A 120 11.12 5.95 7.75
CA MET A 120 12.25 5.28 8.40
C MET A 120 13.61 5.76 7.89
N ALA A 121 13.70 6.14 6.61
CA ALA A 121 14.89 6.72 5.99
C ALA A 121 15.07 8.23 6.33
N ASN A 122 14.19 8.79 7.17
CA ASN A 122 14.26 10.19 7.60
C ASN A 122 14.21 11.18 6.44
N ARG A 123 13.46 10.87 5.38
CA ARG A 123 13.27 11.79 4.26
C ARG A 123 12.48 13.02 4.70
N THR A 124 12.78 14.17 4.11
CA THR A 124 12.05 15.42 4.40
C THR A 124 10.69 15.43 3.71
N ASP A 125 9.78 16.27 4.20
CA ASP A 125 8.44 16.44 3.61
C ASP A 125 8.53 16.96 2.16
N GLU A 126 9.53 17.81 1.82
CA GLU A 126 9.82 18.26 0.46
C GLU A 126 10.29 17.12 -0.45
N GLN A 127 11.25 16.32 0.03
CA GLN A 127 11.71 15.13 -0.72
C GLN A 127 10.58 14.15 -0.98
N TRP A 128 9.68 13.97 -0.02
CA TRP A 128 8.49 13.14 -0.18
C TRP A 128 7.54 13.74 -1.22
N ARG A 129 7.22 15.05 -1.11
CA ARG A 129 6.37 15.78 -2.06
C ARG A 129 6.87 15.61 -3.49
N ASP A 130 8.15 15.91 -3.73
CA ASP A 130 8.76 15.89 -5.07
C ASP A 130 8.75 14.48 -5.70
N ASP A 131 9.12 13.46 -4.90
CA ASP A 131 9.17 12.10 -5.40
C ASP A 131 7.75 11.52 -5.58
N LEU A 132 6.78 11.86 -4.71
CA LEU A 132 5.39 11.44 -4.87
C LEU A 132 4.74 12.09 -6.09
N ALA A 133 4.86 13.42 -6.24
CA ALA A 133 4.31 14.14 -7.38
C ALA A 133 4.84 13.58 -8.72
N ALA A 134 6.15 13.41 -8.81
CA ALA A 134 6.75 12.80 -10.00
C ALA A 134 6.37 11.33 -10.22
N SER A 135 6.14 10.56 -9.14
CA SER A 135 5.64 9.19 -9.25
C SER A 135 4.21 9.15 -9.77
N ILE A 136 3.36 10.09 -9.35
CA ILE A 136 1.98 10.20 -9.83
C ILE A 136 1.95 10.52 -11.33
N GLU A 137 2.76 11.47 -11.79
CA GLU A 137 2.82 11.82 -13.23
C GLU A 137 3.28 10.61 -14.07
N LEU A 138 4.33 9.90 -13.64
CA LEU A 138 4.74 8.66 -14.30
C LEU A 138 3.66 7.57 -14.25
N ALA A 139 2.92 7.48 -13.16
CA ALA A 139 1.86 6.49 -13.01
C ALA A 139 0.67 6.78 -13.94
N LYS A 140 0.33 8.06 -14.16
CA LYS A 140 -0.71 8.47 -15.13
C LYS A 140 -0.39 8.05 -16.56
N ASP A 141 0.89 8.05 -16.92
CA ASP A 141 1.35 7.58 -18.23
C ASP A 141 1.29 6.04 -18.36
N LYS A 142 1.18 5.33 -17.25
CA LYS A 142 1.31 3.85 -17.17
C LYS A 142 0.02 3.13 -16.79
N GLY A 143 -0.98 3.81 -16.29
CA GLY A 143 -2.26 3.22 -15.90
C GLY A 143 -3.43 4.12 -16.30
N ARG A 144 -4.60 3.52 -16.51
CA ARG A 144 -5.81 4.28 -16.87
C ARG A 144 -6.33 5.12 -15.72
N GLN A 145 -6.30 4.54 -14.52
CA GLN A 145 -6.62 5.19 -13.26
C GLN A 145 -5.47 5.00 -12.29
N VAL A 146 -5.20 6.00 -11.48
CA VAL A 146 -4.16 5.96 -10.44
C VAL A 146 -4.81 6.14 -9.08
N LEU A 147 -4.40 5.34 -8.11
CA LEU A 147 -4.78 5.45 -6.71
C LEU A 147 -3.52 5.50 -5.85
N VAL A 148 -3.48 6.42 -4.91
CA VAL A 148 -2.38 6.51 -3.93
C VAL A 148 -2.90 6.07 -2.56
N LEU A 149 -2.15 5.18 -1.90
CA LEU A 149 -2.44 4.74 -0.53
C LEU A 149 -1.53 5.48 0.45
N SER A 150 -2.04 5.74 1.65
CA SER A 150 -1.24 6.23 2.77
C SER A 150 -0.19 5.21 3.21
N SER A 151 0.82 5.66 3.95
CA SER A 151 1.95 4.83 4.43
C SER A 151 1.59 3.80 5.51
N GLY A 152 0.31 3.67 5.84
CA GLY A 152 -0.17 2.72 6.87
C GLY A 152 0.07 3.19 8.30
N GLN A 153 0.02 2.24 9.25
CA GLN A 153 -0.05 2.51 10.69
C GLN A 153 1.18 2.02 11.46
N LEU A 154 2.38 2.20 10.89
CA LEU A 154 3.64 1.75 11.51
C LEU A 154 3.81 2.21 12.98
N TYR A 155 3.23 3.35 13.36
CA TYR A 155 3.28 3.85 14.73
C TYR A 155 2.52 2.97 15.75
N ARG A 156 1.66 2.06 15.29
CA ARG A 156 0.95 1.10 16.15
C ARG A 156 1.72 -0.19 16.40
N ASP A 157 2.86 -0.36 15.72
CA ASP A 157 3.70 -1.55 15.86
C ASP A 157 4.18 -1.71 17.32
N PRO A 158 3.85 -2.83 17.99
CA PRO A 158 4.23 -3.09 19.37
C PRO A 158 5.74 -3.29 19.56
N ALA A 159 6.48 -3.66 18.53
CA ALA A 159 7.93 -3.82 18.58
C ALA A 159 8.67 -2.47 18.68
N LEU A 160 8.00 -1.36 18.33
CA LEU A 160 8.58 -0.03 18.46
C LEU A 160 8.38 0.54 19.88
N GLY A 161 9.44 1.10 20.45
CA GLY A 161 9.38 1.78 21.75
C GLY A 161 8.46 3.01 21.73
N ARG A 162 7.87 3.35 22.87
CA ARG A 162 6.84 4.40 22.98
C ARG A 162 7.26 5.76 22.40
N ALA A 163 8.50 6.20 22.65
CA ALA A 163 8.98 7.48 22.13
C ALA A 163 9.17 7.45 20.60
N LEU A 164 9.61 6.32 20.07
CA LEU A 164 9.75 6.12 18.63
C LEU A 164 8.36 6.06 17.98
N ARG A 165 7.39 5.36 18.55
CA ARG A 165 6.01 5.34 18.03
C ARG A 165 5.41 6.74 17.92
N ALA A 166 5.55 7.57 18.97
CA ALA A 166 5.07 8.95 18.94
C ALA A 166 5.77 9.82 17.89
N GLU A 167 7.05 9.56 17.61
CA GLU A 167 7.77 10.25 16.52
C GLU A 167 7.30 9.79 15.15
N VAL A 168 7.16 8.47 14.94
CA VAL A 168 6.65 7.89 13.69
C VAL A 168 5.23 8.38 13.41
N GLU A 169 4.36 8.43 14.41
CA GLU A 169 3.00 8.94 14.30
C GLU A 169 2.96 10.39 13.80
N ARG A 170 3.79 11.27 14.37
CA ARG A 170 3.90 12.67 13.92
C ARG A 170 4.39 12.78 12.48
N ARG A 171 5.32 11.91 12.07
CA ARG A 171 5.83 11.88 10.70
C ARG A 171 4.79 11.37 9.71
N ILE A 172 4.08 10.30 10.07
CA ILE A 172 2.95 9.78 9.27
C ILE A 172 1.92 10.89 9.07
N ALA A 173 1.52 11.61 10.12
CA ALA A 173 0.53 12.68 10.01
C ALA A 173 0.97 13.77 9.02
N ARG A 174 2.24 14.22 9.05
CA ARG A 174 2.76 15.20 8.08
C ARG A 174 2.84 14.63 6.67
N GLN A 175 3.34 13.41 6.53
CA GLN A 175 3.43 12.74 5.22
C GLN A 175 2.04 12.57 4.60
N THR A 176 1.04 12.17 5.38
CA THR A 176 -0.36 12.06 4.96
C THR A 176 -0.91 13.39 4.49
N GLN A 177 -0.68 14.47 5.24
CA GLN A 177 -1.09 15.82 4.85
C GLN A 177 -0.45 16.24 3.53
N THR A 178 0.85 16.01 3.36
CA THR A 178 1.57 16.29 2.10
C THR A 178 1.02 15.44 0.96
N SER A 179 0.75 14.15 1.20
CA SER A 179 0.18 13.24 0.19
C SER A 179 -1.20 13.70 -0.27
N CYS A 180 -2.05 14.09 0.66
CA CYS A 180 -3.38 14.61 0.36
C CYS A 180 -3.30 15.84 -0.55
N GLN A 181 -2.41 16.81 -0.25
CA GLN A 181 -2.20 17.99 -1.07
C GLN A 181 -1.69 17.66 -2.47
N VAL A 182 -0.66 16.81 -2.57
CA VAL A 182 -0.08 16.39 -3.87
C VAL A 182 -1.12 15.67 -4.72
N CYS A 183 -1.89 14.75 -4.13
CA CYS A 183 -2.92 14.01 -4.85
C CYS A 183 -4.06 14.92 -5.31
N GLN A 184 -4.45 15.91 -4.48
CA GLN A 184 -5.44 16.92 -4.85
C GLN A 184 -4.95 17.79 -6.02
N GLU A 185 -3.72 18.29 -5.96
CA GLU A 185 -3.09 19.08 -7.04
C GLU A 185 -3.01 18.28 -8.35
N ALA A 186 -2.73 16.97 -8.24
CA ALA A 186 -2.65 16.07 -9.39
C ALA A 186 -4.01 15.51 -9.84
N SER A 187 -5.11 15.79 -9.14
CA SER A 187 -6.45 15.22 -9.37
C SER A 187 -6.45 13.68 -9.36
N VAL A 188 -5.74 13.09 -8.41
CA VAL A 188 -5.63 11.64 -8.19
C VAL A 188 -6.24 11.27 -6.85
N PRO A 189 -7.08 10.22 -6.77
CA PRO A 189 -7.61 9.73 -5.51
C PRO A 189 -6.52 9.33 -4.51
N PHE A 190 -6.70 9.72 -3.26
CA PHE A 190 -5.86 9.33 -2.13
C PHE A 190 -6.70 8.62 -1.08
N VAL A 191 -6.30 7.43 -0.67
CA VAL A 191 -6.92 6.70 0.43
C VAL A 191 -6.04 6.80 1.66
N ASP A 192 -6.57 7.47 2.68
CA ASP A 192 -5.93 7.57 4.00
C ASP A 192 -6.57 6.59 4.98
N ALA A 193 -5.86 5.52 5.30
CA ALA A 193 -6.24 4.55 6.32
C ALA A 193 -5.35 4.64 7.59
N THR A 194 -4.64 5.77 7.77
CA THR A 194 -3.66 5.90 8.88
C THR A 194 -4.29 5.96 10.25
N ARG A 195 -5.58 6.30 10.36
CA ARG A 195 -6.28 6.47 11.65
C ARG A 195 -7.39 5.44 11.89
N ASP A 196 -7.73 4.65 10.90
CA ASP A 196 -8.79 3.65 11.02
C ASP A 196 -8.44 2.55 12.01
N ASP A 197 -9.48 1.97 12.61
CA ASP A 197 -9.30 0.79 13.43
C ASP A 197 -9.30 -0.47 12.55
N VAL A 198 -8.11 -0.94 12.24
CA VAL A 198 -7.89 -2.20 11.51
C VAL A 198 -7.54 -3.36 12.44
N GLY A 199 -7.69 -3.17 13.75
CA GLY A 199 -7.44 -4.19 14.77
C GLY A 199 -5.97 -4.48 15.03
N THR A 200 -5.10 -3.46 15.03
CA THR A 200 -3.66 -3.60 15.30
C THR A 200 -3.33 -4.10 16.71
N ASP A 201 -4.27 -4.01 17.64
CA ASP A 201 -4.20 -4.53 19.00
C ASP A 201 -4.60 -6.01 19.13
N ARG A 202 -5.13 -6.60 18.06
CA ARG A 202 -5.54 -8.01 18.03
C ARG A 202 -4.32 -8.91 17.87
N PRO A 203 -4.29 -10.07 18.56
CA PRO A 203 -3.14 -10.98 18.52
C PRO A 203 -2.88 -11.59 17.13
N ASP A 204 -3.90 -11.61 16.26
CA ASP A 204 -3.84 -12.18 14.91
C ASP A 204 -3.49 -11.15 13.83
N PHE A 205 -3.25 -9.88 14.21
CA PHE A 205 -2.95 -8.81 13.25
C PHE A 205 -1.54 -8.92 12.67
N TRP A 206 -0.55 -9.19 13.51
CA TRP A 206 0.86 -9.16 13.11
C TRP A 206 1.32 -10.48 12.53
N GLY A 207 2.19 -10.39 11.53
CA GLY A 207 2.78 -11.54 10.84
C GLY A 207 3.91 -12.21 11.63
N ILE A 208 4.63 -13.08 10.94
CA ILE A 208 5.67 -13.94 11.53
C ILE A 208 6.87 -13.16 12.08
N ASP A 209 7.08 -11.93 11.62
CA ASP A 209 8.17 -11.05 12.08
C ASP A 209 7.72 -10.04 13.14
N HIS A 210 6.45 -10.09 13.55
CA HIS A 210 5.84 -9.16 14.50
C HIS A 210 6.00 -7.68 14.14
N PHE A 211 6.24 -7.40 12.86
CA PHE A 211 6.42 -6.05 12.31
C PHE A 211 5.48 -5.77 11.14
N HIS A 212 5.40 -6.67 10.17
CA HIS A 212 4.44 -6.57 9.08
C HIS A 212 3.09 -7.21 9.49
N PRO A 213 1.98 -6.77 8.89
CA PRO A 213 0.70 -7.46 9.07
C PRO A 213 0.79 -8.93 8.64
N GLY A 214 0.09 -9.79 9.36
CA GLY A 214 -0.16 -11.17 8.96
C GLY A 214 -1.39 -11.28 8.06
N VAL A 215 -1.85 -12.50 7.82
CA VAL A 215 -2.99 -12.78 6.93
C VAL A 215 -4.24 -12.00 7.34
N GLU A 216 -4.62 -12.06 8.62
CA GLU A 216 -5.82 -11.35 9.10
C GLU A 216 -5.61 -9.84 9.17
N GLY A 217 -4.37 -9.37 9.44
CA GLY A 217 -4.01 -7.97 9.38
C GLY A 217 -4.17 -7.40 7.97
N TYR A 218 -3.64 -8.08 6.96
CA TYR A 218 -3.78 -7.68 5.56
C TYR A 218 -5.22 -7.67 5.10
N ARG A 219 -6.00 -8.69 5.47
CA ARG A 219 -7.43 -8.78 5.11
C ARG A 219 -8.23 -7.58 5.65
N ARG A 220 -8.02 -7.20 6.93
CA ARG A 220 -8.69 -6.05 7.52
C ARG A 220 -8.23 -4.72 6.90
N MET A 221 -6.93 -4.58 6.66
CA MET A 221 -6.40 -3.39 6.00
C MET A 221 -6.92 -3.25 4.56
N ALA A 222 -6.99 -4.34 3.81
CA ALA A 222 -7.51 -4.36 2.45
C ALA A 222 -8.99 -3.97 2.40
N ALA A 223 -9.81 -4.52 3.29
CA ALA A 223 -11.21 -4.16 3.41
C ALA A 223 -11.36 -2.65 3.71
N CYS A 224 -10.63 -2.15 4.71
CA CYS A 224 -10.62 -0.73 5.05
C CYS A 224 -10.21 0.15 3.85
N VAL A 225 -9.12 -0.17 3.17
CA VAL A 225 -8.68 0.58 1.99
C VAL A 225 -9.74 0.60 0.89
N VAL A 226 -10.31 -0.56 0.57
CA VAL A 226 -11.32 -0.65 -0.50
C VAL A 226 -12.59 0.11 -0.13
N ASP A 227 -13.02 0.09 1.13
CA ASP A 227 -14.18 0.85 1.60
C ASP A 227 -13.99 2.37 1.45
N HIS A 228 -12.75 2.86 1.59
CA HIS A 228 -12.41 4.28 1.44
C HIS A 228 -12.14 4.71 -0.02
N ILE A 229 -12.12 3.81 -0.99
CA ILE A 229 -11.99 4.21 -2.39
C ILE A 229 -13.19 5.10 -2.78
N PRO A 230 -12.96 6.33 -3.31
CA PRO A 230 -14.03 7.23 -3.70
C PRO A 230 -15.00 6.59 -4.70
N GLN A 231 -16.31 6.88 -4.54
CA GLN A 231 -17.35 6.29 -5.38
C GLN A 231 -17.19 6.63 -6.86
N ASP A 232 -16.65 7.82 -7.16
CA ASP A 232 -16.39 8.24 -8.55
C ASP A 232 -15.35 7.33 -9.22
N LEU A 233 -14.27 6.95 -8.48
CA LEU A 233 -13.30 5.99 -9.01
C LEU A 233 -13.93 4.60 -9.18
N ILE A 234 -14.75 4.13 -8.23
CA ILE A 234 -15.49 2.87 -8.35
C ILE A 234 -16.39 2.88 -9.60
N ASN A 235 -17.09 3.97 -9.85
CA ASN A 235 -17.95 4.12 -11.04
C ASN A 235 -17.11 4.05 -12.33
N GLN A 236 -15.96 4.72 -12.38
CA GLN A 236 -15.04 4.67 -13.53
C GLN A 236 -14.49 3.26 -13.79
N LEU A 237 -14.16 2.52 -12.72
CA LEU A 237 -13.67 1.14 -12.81
C LEU A 237 -14.78 0.14 -13.17
N SER A 238 -16.05 0.46 -12.90
CA SER A 238 -17.20 -0.40 -13.22
C SER A 238 -17.57 -0.36 -14.69
N VAL A 239 -17.23 0.72 -15.40
CA VAL A 239 -17.52 0.87 -16.83
C VAL A 239 -16.53 0.03 -17.61
N SER A 240 -16.98 -1.09 -18.19
CA SER A 240 -16.20 -1.84 -19.17
C SER A 240 -15.99 -0.98 -20.41
N VAL A 241 -14.76 -0.54 -20.65
CA VAL A 241 -14.44 0.13 -21.92
C VAL A 241 -14.28 -0.95 -22.97
N HIS A 242 -15.37 -1.21 -23.67
CA HIS A 242 -15.32 -1.87 -24.97
C HIS A 242 -14.75 -0.81 -25.94
N SER A 243 -13.50 -0.96 -26.32
CA SER A 243 -12.88 -0.25 -27.43
C SER A 243 -12.13 -1.25 -28.28
#